data_4f2f66764e16353e98561a721d024d64
#
_entry.id   4f2f66764e16353e98561a721d024d64
#
_cell.length_a   1.000
_cell.length_b   1.000
_cell.length_c   1.000
_cell.angle_alpha   90.00
_cell.angle_beta   90.00
_cell.angle_gamma   90.00
#
_symmetry.space_group_name_H-M   'P 1'
#
loop_
_entity.id
_entity.type
_entity.pdbx_description
1 polymer ?
#
loop_
_entity_poly.entity_id
_entity_poly.type
_entity_poly.pdbx_seq_one_letter_code
_entity_poly.pdbx_strand_id
1 'polypeptide(L)'
;EMLYPENLTYLSDVMSYVAVGARSVENQQHRLVASGIDVPVGMKNPTSGALSVMLNAVHAAQHGHEFIYRSWEVKTQGNPLTHTILRGAVNKHDQCLPNYHYEDLKLLLDLYNERDLKNPACIIDANHSNSNKKYMEQIRIVKEVLHSRRHSDDIRNFVKGVMIESYIEPGSQ
;
A
#
# COMPACT_ATOMS: atom_id res chain seq x y z
N GLU A 1 -5.42 2.86 8.81
CA GLU A 1 -4.91 1.51 8.54
C GLU A 1 -5.87 0.45 9.11
N MET A 2 -6.19 -0.57 8.34
CA MET A 2 -7.03 -1.69 8.74
C MET A 2 -6.22 -2.65 9.64
N LEU A 3 -6.28 -2.45 10.95
CA LEU A 3 -5.64 -3.33 11.93
C LEU A 3 -6.50 -4.60 12.16
N TYR A 4 -7.80 -4.39 12.33
CA TYR A 4 -8.78 -5.44 12.55
C TYR A 4 -9.88 -5.34 11.50
N PRO A 5 -9.98 -6.30 10.58
CA PRO A 5 -11.02 -6.30 9.54
C PRO A 5 -12.44 -6.18 10.07
N GLU A 6 -12.67 -6.69 11.28
CA GLU A 6 -13.97 -6.65 11.94
C GLU A 6 -14.48 -5.22 12.23
N ASN A 7 -13.60 -4.26 12.37
CA ASN A 7 -13.97 -2.87 12.67
C ASN A 7 -14.53 -2.13 11.45
N LEU A 8 -14.31 -2.64 10.25
CA LEU A 8 -14.79 -2.01 9.01
C LEU A 8 -16.30 -1.82 8.97
N THR A 9 -17.04 -2.78 9.54
CA THR A 9 -18.52 -2.69 9.59
C THR A 9 -19.04 -1.50 10.38
N TYR A 10 -18.24 -0.96 11.30
CA TYR A 10 -18.60 0.21 12.11
C TYR A 10 -18.17 1.54 11.49
N LEU A 11 -17.36 1.48 10.43
CA LEU A 11 -16.72 2.65 9.81
C LEU A 11 -17.11 2.80 8.33
N SER A 12 -17.89 1.86 7.78
CA SER A 12 -18.15 1.76 6.34
C SER A 12 -18.77 3.02 5.72
N ASP A 13 -19.57 3.75 6.48
CA ASP A 13 -20.24 4.97 6.04
C ASP A 13 -19.37 6.23 6.08
N VAL A 14 -18.20 6.18 6.73
CA VAL A 14 -17.29 7.32 6.86
C VAL A 14 -15.92 7.08 6.19
N MET A 15 -15.67 5.88 5.69
CA MET A 15 -14.42 5.55 5.02
C MET A 15 -14.44 5.95 3.55
N SER A 16 -13.40 6.63 3.12
CA SER A 16 -13.11 6.91 1.69
C SER A 16 -11.86 6.19 1.17
N TYR A 17 -11.04 5.65 2.06
CA TYR A 17 -9.78 4.98 1.74
C TYR A 17 -9.38 4.03 2.87
N VAL A 18 -8.84 2.87 2.52
CA VAL A 18 -8.30 1.89 3.48
C VAL A 18 -6.86 1.54 3.13
N ALA A 19 -6.00 1.37 4.12
CA ALA A 19 -4.66 0.83 3.94
C ALA A 19 -4.49 -0.48 4.73
N VAL A 20 -3.90 -1.48 4.11
CA VAL A 20 -3.45 -2.70 4.77
C VAL A 20 -1.96 -2.55 5.09
N GLY A 21 -1.61 -2.64 6.36
CA GLY A 21 -0.27 -2.38 6.87
C GLY A 21 0.75 -3.47 6.52
N ALA A 22 2.02 -3.12 6.69
CA ALA A 22 3.15 -3.99 6.38
C ALA A 22 3.15 -5.31 7.18
N ARG A 23 2.59 -5.31 8.39
CA ARG A 23 2.47 -6.51 9.24
C ARG A 23 1.22 -7.34 8.97
N SER A 24 0.27 -6.79 8.22
CA SER A 24 -1.03 -7.41 7.92
C SER A 24 -1.17 -7.84 6.46
N VAL A 25 -0.30 -7.39 5.55
CA VAL A 25 -0.40 -7.65 4.11
C VAL A 25 -0.28 -9.13 3.73
N GLU A 26 0.34 -9.94 4.58
CA GLU A 26 0.44 -11.40 4.41
C GLU A 26 -0.80 -12.13 4.94
N ASN A 27 -1.61 -11.47 5.77
CA ASN A 27 -2.76 -12.09 6.40
C ASN A 27 -3.89 -12.29 5.40
N GLN A 28 -4.36 -13.53 5.27
CA GLN A 28 -5.38 -13.92 4.30
C GLN A 28 -6.72 -13.22 4.55
N GLN A 29 -7.13 -13.06 5.80
CA GLN A 29 -8.40 -12.43 6.13
C GLN A 29 -8.43 -10.95 5.71
N HIS A 30 -7.32 -10.21 5.86
CA HIS A 30 -7.21 -8.83 5.36
C HIS A 30 -7.39 -8.76 3.84
N ARG A 31 -6.80 -9.70 3.10
CA ARG A 31 -6.92 -9.77 1.63
C ARG A 31 -8.34 -10.11 1.21
N LEU A 32 -8.98 -11.08 1.88
CA LEU A 32 -10.36 -11.49 1.61
C LEU A 32 -11.34 -10.34 1.88
N VAL A 33 -11.21 -9.68 3.03
CA VAL A 33 -12.06 -8.53 3.38
C VAL A 33 -11.83 -7.36 2.42
N ALA A 34 -10.57 -7.08 2.04
CA ALA A 34 -10.25 -6.04 1.06
C ALA A 34 -10.94 -6.27 -0.30
N SER A 35 -11.18 -7.53 -0.70
CA SER A 35 -11.87 -7.86 -1.94
C SER A 35 -13.36 -7.51 -1.94
N GLY A 36 -13.95 -7.23 -0.77
CA GLY A 36 -15.37 -6.87 -0.62
C GLY A 36 -15.60 -5.42 -0.18
N ILE A 37 -14.56 -4.59 -0.16
CA ILE A 37 -14.68 -3.16 0.22
C ILE A 37 -14.95 -2.33 -1.03
N ASP A 38 -15.88 -1.37 -0.94
CA ASP A 38 -16.30 -0.51 -2.05
C ASP A 38 -15.47 0.78 -2.20
N VAL A 39 -14.39 0.92 -1.41
CA VAL A 39 -13.46 2.06 -1.49
C VAL A 39 -12.06 1.60 -1.87
N PRO A 40 -11.18 2.50 -2.36
CA PRO A 40 -9.80 2.15 -2.68
C PRO A 40 -9.06 1.55 -1.49
N VAL A 41 -8.32 0.46 -1.73
CA VAL A 41 -7.52 -0.23 -0.71
C VAL A 41 -6.05 -0.25 -1.13
N GLY A 42 -5.19 0.36 -0.33
CA GLY A 42 -3.74 0.32 -0.53
C GLY A 42 -3.09 -0.83 0.24
N MET A 43 -2.30 -1.67 -0.43
CA MET A 43 -1.51 -2.74 0.16
C MET A 43 -0.07 -2.27 0.38
N LYS A 44 0.37 -2.13 1.63
CA LYS A 44 1.77 -1.79 1.93
C LYS A 44 2.67 -3.00 1.67
N ASN A 45 3.87 -2.77 1.13
CA ASN A 45 4.87 -3.84 1.12
C ASN A 45 5.22 -4.25 2.56
N PRO A 46 5.53 -5.55 2.81
CA PRO A 46 5.92 -6.00 4.13
C PRO A 46 7.22 -5.33 4.59
N THR A 47 7.54 -5.44 5.87
CA THR A 47 8.75 -4.84 6.46
C THR A 47 10.04 -5.35 5.80
N SER A 48 10.04 -6.59 5.30
CA SER A 48 11.13 -7.17 4.50
C SER A 48 11.36 -6.51 3.14
N GLY A 49 10.38 -5.75 2.63
CA GLY A 49 10.45 -5.13 1.31
C GLY A 49 10.02 -6.03 0.15
N ALA A 50 9.54 -7.24 0.39
CA ALA A 50 9.16 -8.20 -0.64
C ALA A 50 7.99 -7.69 -1.50
N LEU A 51 8.29 -7.16 -2.69
CA LEU A 51 7.29 -6.64 -3.63
C LEU A 51 6.32 -7.71 -4.12
N SER A 52 6.79 -8.96 -4.27
CA SER A 52 5.95 -10.09 -4.68
C SER A 52 4.82 -10.36 -3.68
N VAL A 53 5.06 -10.23 -2.39
CA VAL A 53 4.06 -10.41 -1.33
C VAL A 53 2.97 -9.33 -1.45
N MET A 54 3.37 -8.07 -1.62
CA MET A 54 2.45 -6.95 -1.83
C MET A 54 1.61 -7.13 -3.09
N LEU A 55 2.25 -7.49 -4.22
CA LEU A 55 1.55 -7.70 -5.48
C LEU A 55 0.60 -8.90 -5.42
N ASN A 56 0.96 -9.96 -4.71
CA ASN A 56 0.05 -11.09 -4.44
C ASN A 56 -1.16 -10.66 -3.59
N ALA A 57 -0.97 -9.74 -2.65
CA ALA A 57 -2.06 -9.19 -1.86
C ALA A 57 -3.01 -8.33 -2.72
N VAL A 58 -2.46 -7.49 -3.62
CA VAL A 58 -3.25 -6.73 -4.59
C VAL A 58 -4.04 -7.67 -5.49
N HIS A 59 -3.38 -8.70 -6.06
CA HIS A 59 -4.03 -9.70 -6.90
C HIS A 59 -5.19 -10.39 -6.16
N ALA A 60 -4.95 -10.90 -4.97
CA ALA A 60 -5.98 -11.56 -4.17
C ALA A 60 -7.17 -10.64 -3.90
N ALA A 61 -6.92 -9.37 -3.52
CA ALA A 61 -8.00 -8.43 -3.24
C ALA A 61 -8.76 -7.95 -4.49
N GLN A 62 -8.14 -7.99 -5.68
CA GLN A 62 -8.82 -7.65 -6.94
C GLN A 62 -9.73 -8.76 -7.48
N HIS A 63 -9.66 -9.98 -6.90
CA HIS A 63 -10.50 -11.11 -7.29
C HIS A 63 -11.62 -11.37 -6.28
N GLY A 64 -12.73 -11.94 -6.75
CA GLY A 64 -13.82 -12.36 -5.91
C GLY A 64 -13.49 -13.65 -5.14
N HIS A 65 -14.03 -13.77 -3.94
CA HIS A 65 -13.83 -14.92 -3.06
C HIS A 65 -15.13 -15.35 -2.40
N GLU A 66 -15.21 -16.63 -2.03
CA GLU A 66 -16.24 -17.17 -1.16
C GLU A 66 -15.59 -17.69 0.12
N PHE A 67 -16.01 -17.19 1.28
CA PHE A 67 -15.41 -17.52 2.57
C PHE A 67 -16.39 -17.33 3.71
N ILE A 68 -16.09 -17.92 4.87
CA ILE A 68 -16.86 -17.71 6.09
C ILE A 68 -16.27 -16.53 6.87
N TYR A 69 -17.12 -15.54 7.12
CA TYR A 69 -16.78 -14.37 7.92
C TYR A 69 -17.85 -14.14 8.99
N ARG A 70 -17.47 -14.19 10.27
CA ARG A 70 -18.39 -14.05 11.42
C ARG A 70 -19.63 -14.97 11.33
N SER A 71 -19.40 -16.24 10.97
CA SER A 71 -20.43 -17.26 10.76
C SER A 71 -21.39 -17.00 9.59
N TRP A 72 -21.10 -16.03 8.73
CA TRP A 72 -21.79 -15.80 7.46
C TRP A 72 -20.96 -16.35 6.31
N GLU A 73 -21.63 -16.97 5.37
CA GLU A 73 -21.04 -17.23 4.05
C GLU A 73 -21.04 -15.92 3.27
N VAL A 74 -19.84 -15.45 2.92
CA VAL A 74 -19.63 -14.17 2.22
C VAL A 74 -19.07 -14.42 0.85
N LYS A 75 -19.67 -13.77 -0.14
CA LYS A 75 -19.19 -13.75 -1.52
C LYS A 75 -18.81 -12.32 -1.90
N THR A 76 -17.54 -12.12 -2.28
CA THR A 76 -17.03 -10.82 -2.72
C THR A 76 -16.92 -10.78 -4.24
N GLN A 77 -16.90 -9.56 -4.81
CA GLN A 77 -16.78 -9.35 -6.27
C GLN A 77 -15.33 -9.09 -6.71
N GLY A 78 -14.43 -8.86 -5.75
CA GLY A 78 -13.12 -8.29 -5.99
C GLY A 78 -13.15 -6.76 -6.01
N ASN A 79 -12.09 -6.15 -5.52
CA ASN A 79 -11.95 -4.70 -5.49
C ASN A 79 -10.90 -4.23 -6.53
N PRO A 80 -11.32 -3.78 -7.72
CA PRO A 80 -10.41 -3.36 -8.78
C PRO A 80 -9.62 -2.09 -8.43
N LEU A 81 -10.00 -1.35 -7.37
CA LEU A 81 -9.29 -0.17 -6.89
C LEU A 81 -8.19 -0.50 -5.87
N THR A 82 -7.98 -1.79 -5.57
CA THR A 82 -6.83 -2.21 -4.75
C THR A 82 -5.53 -1.92 -5.49
N HIS A 83 -4.56 -1.33 -4.79
CA HIS A 83 -3.30 -0.84 -5.34
C HIS A 83 -2.15 -0.99 -4.34
N THR A 84 -0.94 -0.61 -4.76
CA THR A 84 0.29 -0.75 -3.98
C THR A 84 0.63 0.49 -3.15
N ILE A 85 1.29 0.29 -1.99
CA ILE A 85 1.92 1.35 -1.21
C ILE A 85 3.36 0.96 -0.90
N LEU A 86 4.33 1.79 -1.31
CA LEU A 86 5.74 1.63 -0.98
C LEU A 86 6.08 2.38 0.32
N ARG A 87 6.57 1.67 1.33
CA ARG A 87 6.89 2.22 2.66
C ARG A 87 8.35 2.03 3.08
N GLY A 88 9.22 1.59 2.14
CA GLY A 88 10.59 1.17 2.44
C GLY A 88 10.65 -0.23 3.03
N ALA A 89 11.85 -0.67 3.32
CA ALA A 89 12.15 -2.00 3.85
C ALA A 89 13.12 -1.91 5.05
N VAL A 90 13.23 -2.99 5.80
CA VAL A 90 14.27 -3.18 6.81
C VAL A 90 15.01 -4.46 6.46
N ASN A 91 16.32 -4.39 6.35
CA ASN A 91 17.13 -5.58 6.07
C ASN A 91 17.45 -6.38 7.36
N LYS A 92 18.15 -7.51 7.20
CA LYS A 92 18.55 -8.38 8.32
C LYS A 92 19.50 -7.75 9.35
N HIS A 93 20.00 -6.55 9.08
CA HIS A 93 20.88 -5.77 9.95
C HIS A 93 20.16 -4.54 10.55
N ASP A 94 18.82 -4.54 10.53
CA ASP A 94 17.96 -3.44 11.02
C ASP A 94 18.18 -2.10 10.31
N GLN A 95 18.78 -2.12 9.10
CA GLN A 95 18.96 -0.92 8.30
C GLN A 95 17.72 -0.65 7.46
N CYS A 96 17.25 0.59 7.50
CA CYS A 96 16.18 1.04 6.63
C CYS A 96 16.67 1.21 5.19
N LEU A 97 15.96 0.59 4.26
CA LEU A 97 16.18 0.67 2.82
C LEU A 97 14.99 1.40 2.19
N PRO A 98 15.18 2.59 1.64
CA PRO A 98 14.10 3.28 0.92
C PRO A 98 13.74 2.54 -0.37
N ASN A 99 12.50 2.75 -0.86
CA ASN A 99 12.03 2.17 -2.11
C ASN A 99 11.10 3.15 -2.88
N TYR A 100 11.47 4.44 -2.89
CA TYR A 100 10.75 5.51 -3.58
C TYR A 100 11.56 6.16 -4.71
N HIS A 101 12.80 5.73 -4.94
CA HIS A 101 13.63 6.26 -6.02
C HIS A 101 13.07 5.86 -7.40
N TYR A 102 13.49 6.57 -8.43
CA TYR A 102 12.99 6.34 -9.78
C TYR A 102 13.09 4.87 -10.21
N GLU A 103 14.23 4.22 -9.91
CA GLU A 103 14.50 2.82 -10.26
C GLU A 103 13.56 1.86 -9.54
N ASP A 104 13.24 2.13 -8.27
CA ASP A 104 12.28 1.34 -7.49
C ASP A 104 10.87 1.44 -8.07
N LEU A 105 10.48 2.65 -8.50
CA LEU A 105 9.18 2.90 -9.10
C LEU A 105 9.04 2.23 -10.45
N LYS A 106 10.10 2.26 -11.27
CA LYS A 106 10.15 1.54 -12.56
C LYS A 106 10.07 0.04 -12.37
N LEU A 107 10.88 -0.51 -11.45
CA LEU A 107 10.84 -1.93 -11.12
C LEU A 107 9.44 -2.38 -10.69
N LEU A 108 8.79 -1.61 -9.79
CA LEU A 108 7.44 -1.96 -9.34
C LEU A 108 6.43 -1.89 -10.49
N LEU A 109 6.52 -0.88 -11.35
CA LEU A 109 5.63 -0.74 -12.51
C LEU A 109 5.79 -1.92 -13.47
N ASP A 110 7.03 -2.32 -13.76
CA ASP A 110 7.31 -3.46 -14.64
C ASP A 110 6.74 -4.77 -14.05
N LEU A 111 6.99 -5.03 -12.75
CA LEU A 111 6.41 -6.16 -12.04
C LEU A 111 4.87 -6.12 -11.96
N TYR A 112 4.27 -4.94 -11.93
CA TYR A 112 2.82 -4.75 -11.95
C TYR A 112 2.25 -5.13 -13.33
N ASN A 113 2.91 -4.67 -14.40
CA ASN A 113 2.50 -4.92 -15.78
C ASN A 113 2.70 -6.37 -16.24
N GLU A 114 3.65 -7.10 -15.63
CA GLU A 114 3.86 -8.53 -15.88
C GLU A 114 2.72 -9.40 -15.31
N ARG A 115 1.85 -8.83 -14.49
CA ARG A 115 0.76 -9.54 -13.82
C ARG A 115 -0.58 -9.08 -14.38
N ASP A 116 -1.58 -9.94 -14.31
CA ASP A 116 -2.97 -9.59 -14.66
C ASP A 116 -3.62 -8.78 -13.51
N LEU A 117 -3.09 -7.58 -13.29
CA LEU A 117 -3.57 -6.65 -12.27
C LEU A 117 -4.30 -5.46 -12.92
N LYS A 118 -5.43 -5.10 -12.33
CA LYS A 118 -6.23 -3.95 -12.77
C LYS A 118 -5.70 -2.66 -12.12
N ASN A 119 -5.99 -1.52 -12.76
CA ASN A 119 -5.79 -0.18 -12.20
C ASN A 119 -4.37 0.04 -11.67
N PRO A 120 -3.33 0.09 -12.54
CA PRO A 120 -1.95 0.33 -12.11
C PRO A 120 -1.83 1.62 -11.30
N ALA A 121 -1.58 1.48 -10.01
CA ALA A 121 -1.47 2.61 -9.09
C ALA A 121 -0.53 2.29 -7.93
N CYS A 122 0.22 3.31 -7.52
CA CYS A 122 1.10 3.28 -6.37
C CYS A 122 0.97 4.56 -5.55
N ILE A 123 0.96 4.43 -4.24
CA ILE A 123 1.11 5.51 -3.26
C ILE A 123 2.49 5.38 -2.62
N ILE A 124 3.17 6.48 -2.39
CA ILE A 124 4.45 6.48 -1.69
C ILE A 124 4.23 6.94 -0.25
N ASP A 125 4.46 6.04 0.68
CA ASP A 125 4.52 6.38 2.11
C ASP A 125 5.87 7.04 2.38
N ALA A 126 5.87 8.35 2.60
CA ALA A 126 7.07 9.14 2.78
C ALA A 126 7.69 8.99 4.18
N ASN A 127 7.04 8.27 5.08
CA ASN A 127 7.54 7.98 6.42
C ASN A 127 8.12 6.54 6.52
N HIS A 128 8.01 5.91 7.66
CA HIS A 128 8.50 4.56 7.96
C HIS A 128 9.97 4.35 7.55
N SER A 129 10.27 3.27 6.82
CA SER A 129 11.65 2.99 6.41
C SER A 129 12.13 3.89 5.26
N ASN A 130 11.22 4.53 4.52
CA ASN A 130 11.58 5.50 3.49
C ASN A 130 12.28 6.73 4.07
N SER A 131 11.86 7.20 5.26
CA SER A 131 12.48 8.33 5.97
C SER A 131 13.38 7.91 7.13
N ASN A 132 13.52 6.62 7.39
CA ASN A 132 14.10 6.10 8.62
C ASN A 132 13.42 6.71 9.87
N LYS A 133 12.08 6.89 9.80
CA LYS A 133 11.23 7.54 10.82
C LYS A 133 11.62 8.99 11.17
N LYS A 134 12.42 9.64 10.33
CA LYS A 134 12.77 11.06 10.48
C LYS A 134 11.72 11.92 9.79
N TYR A 135 10.80 12.51 10.54
CA TYR A 135 9.64 13.20 9.98
C TYR A 135 9.98 14.34 9.02
N MET A 136 11.09 15.05 9.23
CA MET A 136 11.54 16.13 8.34
C MET A 136 12.00 15.65 6.97
N GLU A 137 12.45 14.39 6.85
CA GLU A 137 12.85 13.79 5.57
C GLU A 137 11.66 13.61 4.62
N GLN A 138 10.45 13.52 5.12
CA GLN A 138 9.25 13.37 4.28
C GLN A 138 9.14 14.48 3.22
N ILE A 139 9.52 15.71 3.58
CA ILE A 139 9.50 16.86 2.65
C ILE A 139 10.45 16.60 1.46
N ARG A 140 11.67 16.13 1.73
CA ARG A 140 12.66 15.81 0.70
C ARG A 140 12.18 14.67 -0.19
N ILE A 141 11.66 13.59 0.43
CA ILE A 141 11.14 12.41 -0.28
C ILE A 141 10.01 12.80 -1.24
N VAL A 142 9.04 13.58 -0.77
CA VAL A 142 7.94 14.06 -1.62
C VAL A 142 8.46 14.88 -2.80
N LYS A 143 9.45 15.75 -2.60
CA LYS A 143 10.06 16.53 -3.70
C LYS A 143 10.72 15.61 -4.73
N GLU A 144 11.40 14.56 -4.31
CA GLU A 144 12.05 13.58 -5.19
C GLU A 144 11.02 12.77 -5.99
N VAL A 145 9.95 12.30 -5.35
CA VAL A 145 8.84 11.63 -6.02
C VAL A 145 8.17 12.54 -7.06
N LEU A 146 7.94 13.81 -6.71
CA LEU A 146 7.39 14.79 -7.65
C LEU A 146 8.34 15.07 -8.83
N HIS A 147 9.66 15.08 -8.59
CA HIS A 147 10.66 15.17 -9.64
C HIS A 147 10.56 14.00 -10.61
N SER A 148 10.56 12.77 -10.11
CA SER A 148 10.41 11.55 -10.92
C SER A 148 9.12 11.58 -11.77
N ARG A 149 8.00 12.01 -11.17
CA ARG A 149 6.71 12.16 -11.87
C ARG A 149 6.74 13.21 -13.00
N ARG A 150 7.55 14.27 -12.87
CA ARG A 150 7.69 15.30 -13.92
C ARG A 150 8.53 14.84 -15.10
N HIS A 151 9.46 13.91 -14.88
CA HIS A 151 10.41 13.45 -15.90
C HIS A 151 10.01 12.15 -16.58
N SER A 152 8.97 11.46 -16.08
CA SER A 152 8.48 10.21 -16.68
C SER A 152 6.96 10.17 -16.67
N ASP A 153 6.36 10.06 -17.85
CA ASP A 153 4.92 9.92 -18.00
C ASP A 153 4.41 8.62 -17.41
N ASP A 154 5.17 7.54 -17.52
CA ASP A 154 4.84 6.25 -16.92
C ASP A 154 4.74 6.38 -15.40
N ILE A 155 5.77 6.96 -14.76
CA ILE A 155 5.78 7.19 -13.32
C ILE A 155 4.67 8.18 -12.91
N ARG A 156 4.42 9.23 -13.69
CA ARG A 156 3.33 10.17 -13.43
C ARG A 156 1.97 9.48 -13.43
N ASN A 157 1.78 8.56 -14.37
CA ASN A 157 0.53 7.80 -14.50
C ASN A 157 0.40 6.68 -13.44
N PHE A 158 1.51 6.13 -12.97
CA PHE A 158 1.52 5.06 -11.99
C PHE A 158 1.44 5.56 -10.54
N VAL A 159 2.28 6.53 -10.16
CA VAL A 159 2.30 7.09 -8.80
C VAL A 159 1.19 8.11 -8.64
N LYS A 160 0.14 7.75 -7.91
CA LYS A 160 -1.08 8.58 -7.76
C LYS A 160 -1.01 9.57 -6.60
N GLY A 161 -0.16 9.33 -5.61
CA GLY A 161 -0.08 10.21 -4.46
C GLY A 161 1.03 9.83 -3.48
N VAL A 162 1.05 10.55 -2.37
CA VAL A 162 1.96 10.33 -1.26
C VAL A 162 1.16 10.22 0.04
N MET A 163 1.69 9.46 0.98
CA MET A 163 1.19 9.35 2.34
C MET A 163 2.20 10.01 3.28
N ILE A 164 1.73 10.93 4.11
CA ILE A 164 2.54 11.71 5.05
C ILE A 164 2.00 11.45 6.45
N GLU A 165 2.87 11.15 7.39
CA GLU A 165 2.53 11.11 8.81
C GLU A 165 2.94 12.42 9.47
N SER A 166 2.00 13.06 10.14
CA SER A 166 2.19 14.37 10.77
C SER A 166 1.48 14.40 12.11
N TYR A 167 2.16 14.97 13.10
CA TYR A 167 1.63 15.24 14.44
C TYR A 167 1.64 16.74 14.69
N ILE A 168 0.90 17.20 15.70
CA ILE A 168 0.86 18.61 16.09
C ILE A 168 2.22 19.02 16.70
N GLU A 169 2.80 18.15 17.53
CA GLU A 169 4.11 18.37 18.16
C GLU A 169 5.19 17.52 17.48
N PRO A 170 6.44 18.00 17.41
CA PRO A 170 7.55 17.20 16.90
C PRO A 170 7.75 15.92 17.70
N GLY A 171 8.01 14.82 17.00
CA GLY A 171 8.24 13.53 17.64
C GLY A 171 8.40 12.40 16.65
N SER A 172 8.57 11.20 17.19
CA SER A 172 8.55 9.93 16.45
C SER A 172 7.61 8.95 17.12
N GLN A 173 7.06 8.06 16.32
CA GLN A 173 6.29 6.91 16.77
C GLN A 173 7.19 5.84 17.36
#